data_af2037d873833ae6ec2ad3d028f2130d
#
_entry.id   af2037d873833ae6ec2ad3d028f2130d
#
_cell.length_a   1.000
_cell.length_b   1.000
_cell.length_c   1.000
_cell.angle_alpha   90.00
_cell.angle_beta   90.00
_cell.angle_gamma   90.00
#
_symmetry.space_group_name_H-M   'P 1'
#
loop_
_entity.id
_entity.type
_entity.pdbx_description
1 polymer ?
#
loop_
_entity_poly.entity_id
_entity_poly.type
_entity_poly.pdbx_seq_one_letter_code
_entity_poly.pdbx_strand_id
1 'polypeptide(L)'
;NEKNEGINNTTNSSNFRNSGRGIKRGNNKLKVNIDFYFRLEDENYTYNSSELNLKIAEILNGYEKYLRKYDPEQDQFCDLFSRLSRSNFRSRFHLKDRDIQYIREKGMDTVRSHASDFVRTRLAPAQIPNDGKQTPMRGHPVFLAQHATGCCCRGCLYKWHRIPAEVQLTEEQQEYIVDVLMAWIEREYNRNA
;
A
#
# COMPACT_ATOMS: atom_id res chain seq x y z
N ASN A 1 -42.92 -56.42 -20.54
CA ASN A 1 -41.96 -55.72 -21.33
C ASN A 1 -41.86 -54.25 -20.83
N GLU A 2 -41.14 -54.06 -19.77
CA GLU A 2 -40.75 -52.72 -19.33
C GLU A 2 -39.23 -52.69 -19.23
N LYS A 3 -38.65 -51.82 -20.03
CA LYS A 3 -37.21 -51.57 -20.05
C LYS A 3 -36.91 -50.56 -18.95
N ASN A 4 -36.19 -51.02 -17.94
CA ASN A 4 -35.51 -50.15 -16.97
C ASN A 4 -34.29 -49.50 -17.65
N GLU A 5 -34.36 -48.19 -17.88
CA GLU A 5 -33.20 -47.39 -18.23
C GLU A 5 -32.51 -46.94 -16.94
N GLY A 6 -31.32 -47.48 -16.72
CA GLY A 6 -30.47 -47.11 -15.60
C GLY A 6 -29.88 -45.72 -15.78
N ILE A 7 -30.15 -44.87 -14.83
CA ILE A 7 -29.51 -43.54 -14.73
C ILE A 7 -28.13 -43.75 -14.14
N ASN A 8 -27.11 -43.69 -14.98
CA ASN A 8 -25.71 -43.60 -14.53
C ASN A 8 -25.43 -42.21 -13.96
N ASN A 9 -25.46 -42.10 -12.64
CA ASN A 9 -24.90 -40.94 -11.95
C ASN A 9 -23.37 -41.09 -11.94
N THR A 10 -22.73 -40.49 -12.92
CA THR A 10 -21.30 -40.24 -12.88
C THR A 10 -21.06 -39.05 -11.93
N THR A 11 -20.67 -39.34 -10.72
CA THR A 11 -20.13 -38.35 -9.77
C THR A 11 -18.80 -37.85 -10.31
N ASN A 12 -18.82 -36.67 -10.89
CA ASN A 12 -17.60 -35.90 -11.21
C ASN A 12 -16.99 -35.43 -9.89
N SER A 13 -16.05 -36.17 -9.34
CA SER A 13 -15.17 -35.64 -8.30
C SER A 13 -14.20 -34.64 -8.94
N SER A 14 -14.58 -33.37 -8.92
CA SER A 14 -13.71 -32.28 -9.34
C SER A 14 -12.59 -32.12 -8.32
N ASN A 15 -11.45 -32.74 -8.57
CA ASN A 15 -10.19 -32.48 -7.89
C ASN A 15 -9.71 -31.10 -8.27
N PHE A 16 -10.04 -30.06 -7.47
CA PHE A 16 -9.44 -28.75 -7.62
C PHE A 16 -8.05 -28.75 -7.01
N ARG A 17 -7.03 -28.72 -7.84
CA ARG A 17 -5.63 -28.54 -7.41
C ARG A 17 -5.36 -27.06 -7.25
N ASN A 18 -4.79 -26.70 -6.11
CA ASN A 18 -4.30 -25.36 -5.80
C ASN A 18 -3.18 -24.98 -6.78
N SER A 19 -3.49 -24.17 -7.78
CA SER A 19 -2.50 -23.51 -8.61
C SER A 19 -2.43 -22.05 -8.17
N GLY A 20 -1.60 -21.78 -7.19
CA GLY A 20 -1.25 -20.41 -6.82
C GLY A 20 -0.70 -19.68 -8.03
N ARG A 21 -1.55 -18.98 -8.76
CA ARG A 21 -1.12 -18.10 -9.85
C ARG A 21 -0.87 -16.74 -9.28
N GLY A 22 0.40 -16.37 -9.36
CA GLY A 22 0.90 -15.07 -8.94
C GLY A 22 0.14 -13.90 -9.56
N ILE A 23 0.24 -12.78 -8.90
CA ILE A 23 -0.28 -11.48 -9.30
C ILE A 23 0.22 -11.13 -10.70
N LYS A 24 -0.66 -11.11 -11.71
CA LYS A 24 -0.34 -10.62 -13.04
C LYS A 24 -0.66 -9.14 -13.13
N ARG A 25 0.35 -8.31 -13.31
CA ARG A 25 0.20 -6.91 -13.67
C ARG A 25 -0.21 -6.80 -15.14
N GLY A 26 -1.38 -6.28 -15.41
CA GLY A 26 -1.81 -5.85 -16.72
C GLY A 26 -2.50 -4.50 -16.59
N ASN A 27 -2.02 -3.51 -17.34
CA ASN A 27 -2.61 -2.16 -17.50
C ASN A 27 -3.01 -1.47 -16.20
N ASN A 28 -2.07 -1.25 -15.30
CA ASN A 28 -2.21 -0.50 -14.04
C ASN A 28 -3.39 -0.89 -13.13
N LYS A 29 -4.01 -2.05 -13.34
CA LYS A 29 -5.01 -2.61 -12.42
C LYS A 29 -4.48 -3.91 -11.82
N LEU A 30 -4.33 -3.91 -10.51
CA LEU A 30 -4.07 -5.12 -9.75
C LEU A 30 -5.33 -6.01 -9.84
N LYS A 31 -5.23 -7.13 -10.53
CA LYS A 31 -6.27 -8.16 -10.47
C LYS A 31 -5.89 -9.16 -9.40
N VAL A 32 -6.61 -9.15 -8.29
CA VAL A 32 -6.51 -10.17 -7.26
C VAL A 32 -7.52 -11.24 -7.61
N ASN A 33 -7.05 -12.42 -8.03
CA ASN A 33 -7.91 -13.59 -8.14
C ASN A 33 -7.88 -14.29 -6.78
N ILE A 34 -9.01 -14.29 -6.10
CA ILE A 34 -9.22 -15.03 -4.87
C ILE A 34 -10.03 -16.27 -5.25
N ASP A 35 -9.35 -17.40 -5.33
CA ASP A 35 -9.98 -18.69 -5.50
C ASP A 35 -10.32 -19.24 -4.12
N PHE A 36 -11.59 -19.36 -3.79
CA PHE A 36 -12.08 -20.00 -2.58
C PHE A 36 -12.25 -21.49 -2.83
N TYR A 37 -11.55 -22.31 -2.06
CA TYR A 37 -11.70 -23.76 -2.10
C TYR A 37 -12.49 -24.22 -0.88
N PHE A 38 -13.67 -24.78 -1.12
CA PHE A 38 -14.37 -25.59 -0.14
C PHE A 38 -13.98 -27.05 -0.35
N ARG A 39 -13.24 -27.64 0.57
CA ARG A 39 -13.00 -29.07 0.58
C ARG A 39 -14.06 -29.69 1.48
N LEU A 40 -14.98 -30.43 0.87
CA LEU A 40 -15.83 -31.35 1.59
C LEU A 40 -14.98 -32.61 1.87
N GLU A 41 -14.52 -32.76 3.11
CA GLU A 41 -13.72 -33.92 3.51
C GLU A 41 -14.58 -35.18 3.77
N ASP A 42 -15.89 -34.99 3.91
CA ASP A 42 -16.84 -36.10 4.17
C ASP A 42 -18.10 -35.91 3.31
N GLU A 43 -18.38 -36.90 2.46
CA GLU A 43 -19.55 -36.96 1.58
C GLU A 43 -20.89 -37.00 2.34
N ASN A 44 -20.84 -37.29 3.65
CA ASN A 44 -22.01 -37.39 4.53
C ASN A 44 -22.29 -36.14 5.37
N TYR A 45 -21.48 -35.06 5.19
CA TYR A 45 -21.64 -33.83 5.97
C TYR A 45 -22.70 -32.93 5.36
N THR A 46 -23.90 -32.92 5.97
CA THR A 46 -24.94 -31.93 5.65
C THR A 46 -24.70 -30.66 6.47
N TYR A 47 -24.24 -29.62 5.83
CA TYR A 47 -24.09 -28.31 6.48
C TYR A 47 -25.48 -27.78 6.91
N ASN A 48 -25.61 -27.49 8.19
CA ASN A 48 -26.71 -26.64 8.67
C ASN A 48 -26.53 -25.23 8.08
N SER A 49 -27.61 -24.67 7.52
CA SER A 49 -27.58 -23.32 6.91
C SER A 49 -27.07 -22.24 7.86
N SER A 50 -27.26 -22.39 9.16
CA SER A 50 -26.75 -21.47 10.19
C SER A 50 -25.23 -21.56 10.34
N GLU A 51 -24.66 -22.74 10.27
CA GLU A 51 -23.23 -22.99 10.38
C GLU A 51 -22.48 -22.51 9.13
N LEU A 52 -23.07 -22.70 7.95
CA LEU A 52 -22.56 -22.20 6.69
C LEU A 52 -22.56 -20.65 6.69
N ASN A 53 -23.62 -20.02 7.19
CA ASN A 53 -23.72 -18.56 7.30
C ASN A 53 -22.67 -17.99 8.27
N LEU A 54 -22.41 -18.66 9.39
CA LEU A 54 -21.34 -18.27 10.32
C LEU A 54 -19.96 -18.36 9.65
N LYS A 55 -19.69 -19.42 8.94
CA LYS A 55 -18.42 -19.62 8.22
C LYS A 55 -18.23 -18.59 7.10
N ILE A 56 -19.27 -18.26 6.37
CA ILE A 56 -19.27 -17.18 5.36
C ILE A 56 -19.02 -15.84 6.04
N ALA A 57 -19.65 -15.55 7.18
CA ALA A 57 -19.43 -14.31 7.92
C ALA A 57 -17.99 -14.19 8.44
N GLU A 58 -17.37 -15.28 8.90
CA GLU A 58 -15.95 -15.30 9.30
C GLU A 58 -15.01 -15.03 8.13
N ILE A 59 -15.28 -15.63 6.97
CA ILE A 59 -14.52 -15.41 5.73
C ILE A 59 -14.64 -13.95 5.28
N LEU A 60 -15.86 -13.41 5.28
CA LEU A 60 -16.11 -12.01 4.89
C LEU A 60 -15.45 -11.04 5.87
N ASN A 61 -15.51 -11.28 7.18
CA ASN A 61 -14.79 -10.47 8.18
C ASN A 61 -13.27 -10.55 8.00
N GLY A 62 -12.73 -11.72 7.70
CA GLY A 62 -11.32 -11.89 7.36
C GLY A 62 -10.94 -11.13 6.10
N TYR A 63 -11.81 -11.14 5.09
CA TYR A 63 -11.63 -10.43 3.83
C TYR A 63 -11.74 -8.91 4.01
N GLU A 64 -12.71 -8.42 4.77
CA GLU A 64 -12.81 -6.99 5.11
C GLU A 64 -11.61 -6.50 5.91
N LYS A 65 -11.11 -7.30 6.87
CA LYS A 65 -9.88 -7.01 7.61
C LYS A 65 -8.66 -7.00 6.68
N TYR A 66 -8.62 -7.89 5.69
CA TYR A 66 -7.60 -7.90 4.65
C TYR A 66 -7.71 -6.67 3.75
N LEU A 67 -8.93 -6.30 3.30
CA LEU A 67 -9.17 -5.11 2.49
C LEU A 67 -8.85 -3.81 3.24
N ARG A 68 -9.17 -3.73 4.53
CA ARG A 68 -8.78 -2.58 5.38
C ARG A 68 -7.27 -2.47 5.56
N LYS A 69 -6.55 -3.60 5.52
CA LYS A 69 -5.09 -3.64 5.54
C LYS A 69 -4.50 -3.38 4.15
N TYR A 70 -5.25 -3.69 3.11
CA TYR A 70 -4.93 -3.46 1.70
C TYR A 70 -5.72 -2.24 1.22
N ASP A 71 -5.20 -1.04 1.54
CA ASP A 71 -5.72 0.20 1.00
C ASP A 71 -5.18 0.39 -0.42
N PRO A 72 -6.04 0.41 -1.47
CA PRO A 72 -5.60 0.65 -2.84
C PRO A 72 -4.89 2.00 -3.02
N GLU A 73 -5.22 3.01 -2.20
CA GLU A 73 -4.54 4.30 -2.21
C GLU A 73 -3.15 4.22 -1.59
N GLN A 74 -2.94 3.36 -0.56
CA GLN A 74 -1.60 3.08 -0.04
C GLN A 74 -0.73 2.31 -1.03
N ASP A 75 -1.32 1.54 -1.94
CA ASP A 75 -0.60 0.81 -2.98
C ASP A 75 -0.24 1.69 -4.19
N GLN A 76 -0.81 2.89 -4.29
CA GLN A 76 -0.49 3.87 -5.34
C GLN A 76 1.02 4.10 -5.49
N PHE A 77 1.78 4.05 -4.38
CA PHE A 77 3.22 4.27 -4.34
C PHE A 77 4.04 2.99 -4.15
N CYS A 78 3.44 1.81 -4.26
CA CYS A 78 4.11 0.53 -3.99
C CYS A 78 5.36 0.34 -4.87
N ASP A 79 5.26 0.61 -6.16
CA ASP A 79 6.40 0.52 -7.09
C ASP A 79 7.51 1.53 -6.78
N LEU A 80 7.13 2.74 -6.41
CA LEU A 80 8.07 3.77 -6.00
C LEU A 80 8.81 3.33 -4.73
N PHE A 81 8.08 2.90 -3.70
CA PHE A 81 8.68 2.46 -2.44
C PHE A 81 9.54 1.21 -2.61
N SER A 82 9.15 0.28 -3.49
CA SER A 82 9.96 -0.88 -3.84
C SER A 82 11.30 -0.49 -4.49
N ARG A 83 11.32 0.53 -5.34
CA ARG A 83 12.56 1.05 -5.93
C ARG A 83 13.42 1.78 -4.91
N LEU A 84 12.79 2.59 -4.04
CA LEU A 84 13.47 3.36 -3.00
C LEU A 84 14.13 2.45 -1.95
N SER A 85 13.49 1.33 -1.59
CA SER A 85 14.01 0.36 -0.62
C SER A 85 15.33 -0.31 -1.06
N ARG A 86 15.60 -0.35 -2.37
CA ARG A 86 16.88 -0.87 -2.91
C ARG A 86 18.02 0.13 -2.77
N SER A 87 17.74 1.37 -2.41
CA SER A 87 18.77 2.39 -2.20
C SER A 87 19.33 2.31 -0.78
N ASN A 88 20.61 1.95 -0.62
CA ASN A 88 21.32 1.88 0.67
C ASN A 88 21.22 3.19 1.48
N PHE A 89 21.06 4.34 0.82
CA PHE A 89 20.89 5.60 1.50
C PHE A 89 19.46 5.76 2.03
N ARG A 90 18.44 5.43 1.23
CA ARG A 90 17.04 5.74 1.53
C ARG A 90 16.40 4.71 2.46
N SER A 91 16.77 3.44 2.32
CA SER A 91 16.25 2.34 3.11
C SER A 91 16.59 2.42 4.61
N ARG A 92 17.53 3.27 5.00
CA ARG A 92 17.93 3.44 6.41
C ARG A 92 17.13 4.49 7.17
N PHE A 93 16.22 5.23 6.49
CA PHE A 93 15.37 6.18 7.17
C PHE A 93 14.14 5.47 7.73
N HIS A 94 13.94 5.63 9.03
CA HIS A 94 12.79 5.09 9.77
C HIS A 94 12.34 6.12 10.80
N LEU A 95 11.04 6.10 11.14
CA LEU A 95 10.52 6.85 12.26
C LEU A 95 11.06 6.23 13.57
N LYS A 96 11.47 7.07 14.48
CA LYS A 96 11.91 6.71 15.84
C LYS A 96 10.78 6.97 16.84
N ASP A 97 10.89 6.41 18.04
CA ASP A 97 9.88 6.56 19.10
C ASP A 97 9.46 8.02 19.31
N ARG A 98 10.39 8.97 19.31
CA ARG A 98 10.10 10.39 19.42
C ARG A 98 9.28 10.94 18.23
N ASP A 99 9.50 10.42 17.02
CA ASP A 99 8.77 10.83 15.83
C ASP A 99 7.35 10.26 15.86
N ILE A 100 7.20 9.01 16.34
CA ILE A 100 5.91 8.36 16.60
C ILE A 100 5.13 9.11 17.68
N GLN A 101 5.80 9.47 18.78
CA GLN A 101 5.16 10.25 19.85
C GLN A 101 4.72 11.62 19.34
N TYR A 102 5.53 12.30 18.55
CA TYR A 102 5.18 13.56 17.93
C TYR A 102 3.92 13.44 17.06
N ILE A 103 3.82 12.38 16.25
CA ILE A 103 2.64 12.12 15.42
C ILE A 103 1.41 11.86 16.28
N ARG A 104 1.54 11.09 17.37
CA ARG A 104 0.44 10.84 18.32
C ARG A 104 -0.08 12.11 18.99
N GLU A 105 0.82 13.00 19.37
CA GLU A 105 0.49 14.26 20.04
C GLU A 105 -0.12 15.30 19.11
N LYS A 106 0.40 15.41 17.88
CA LYS A 106 -0.01 16.45 16.93
C LYS A 106 -1.10 16.03 15.97
N GLY A 107 -1.25 14.74 15.72
CA GLY A 107 -2.14 14.17 14.73
C GLY A 107 -1.59 14.20 13.30
N MET A 108 -2.07 13.26 12.47
CA MET A 108 -1.64 13.12 11.06
C MET A 108 -1.98 14.37 10.23
N ASP A 109 -3.12 15.02 10.46
CA ASP A 109 -3.52 16.24 9.74
C ASP A 109 -2.54 17.39 9.95
N THR A 110 -2.05 17.55 11.18
CA THR A 110 -1.01 18.56 11.48
C THR A 110 0.30 18.21 10.77
N VAL A 111 0.68 16.94 10.75
CA VAL A 111 1.88 16.47 10.04
C VAL A 111 1.75 16.72 8.54
N ARG A 112 0.56 16.48 7.96
CA ARG A 112 0.25 16.78 6.56
C ARG A 112 0.36 18.28 6.25
N SER A 113 -0.18 19.13 7.12
CA SER A 113 -0.06 20.59 6.99
C SER A 113 1.40 21.03 6.98
N HIS A 114 2.23 20.48 7.90
CA HIS A 114 3.67 20.75 7.90
C HIS A 114 4.36 20.24 6.63
N ALA A 115 3.96 19.07 6.11
CA ALA A 115 4.49 18.57 4.85
C ALA A 115 4.20 19.53 3.69
N SER A 116 2.97 20.04 3.58
CA SER A 116 2.56 21.01 2.57
C SER A 116 3.40 22.29 2.68
N ASP A 117 3.57 22.83 3.89
CA ASP A 117 4.37 24.02 4.12
C ASP A 117 5.86 23.83 3.74
N PHE A 118 6.45 22.69 4.10
CA PHE A 118 7.84 22.42 3.74
C PHE A 118 8.02 22.20 2.24
N VAL A 119 7.08 21.54 1.58
CA VAL A 119 7.10 21.39 0.12
C VAL A 119 6.98 22.73 -0.55
N ARG A 120 5.98 23.54 -0.18
CA ARG A 120 5.73 24.87 -0.74
C ARG A 120 6.91 25.81 -0.57
N THR A 121 7.52 25.84 0.61
CA THR A 121 8.57 26.81 0.94
C THR A 121 9.97 26.38 0.55
N ARG A 122 10.26 25.08 0.54
CA ARG A 122 11.62 24.55 0.38
C ARG A 122 11.85 23.75 -0.90
N LEU A 123 10.77 23.35 -1.60
CA LEU A 123 10.88 22.54 -2.82
C LEU A 123 10.21 23.18 -4.02
N ALA A 124 9.08 23.89 -3.82
CA ALA A 124 8.28 24.42 -4.92
C ALA A 124 8.97 25.52 -5.75
N PRO A 125 9.80 26.43 -5.19
CA PRO A 125 10.44 27.45 -5.99
C PRO A 125 11.33 26.87 -7.10
N ALA A 126 11.38 27.53 -8.26
CA ALA A 126 12.24 27.13 -9.38
C ALA A 126 13.73 27.17 -9.00
N GLN A 127 14.11 28.17 -8.21
CA GLN A 127 15.47 28.33 -7.69
C GLN A 127 15.46 28.24 -6.17
N ILE A 128 16.27 27.33 -5.65
CA ILE A 128 16.38 27.07 -4.21
C ILE A 128 17.82 27.33 -3.78
N PRO A 129 18.06 28.29 -2.87
CA PRO A 129 19.37 28.43 -2.26
C PRO A 129 19.78 27.11 -1.58
N ASN A 130 20.99 26.63 -1.85
CA ASN A 130 21.53 25.39 -1.30
C ASN A 130 20.73 24.12 -1.68
N ASP A 131 20.22 24.02 -2.92
CA ASP A 131 19.57 22.78 -3.36
C ASP A 131 20.46 21.56 -3.10
N GLY A 132 19.87 20.52 -2.56
CA GLY A 132 20.57 19.33 -2.06
C GLY A 132 20.88 19.34 -0.56
N LYS A 133 20.81 20.47 0.12
CA LYS A 133 21.07 20.61 1.58
C LYS A 133 19.94 21.29 2.36
N GLN A 134 18.84 21.68 1.70
CA GLN A 134 17.73 22.41 2.31
C GLN A 134 16.89 21.59 3.29
N THR A 135 16.89 20.25 3.15
CA THR A 135 16.12 19.38 4.05
C THR A 135 17.00 18.83 5.16
N PRO A 136 16.68 19.13 6.44
CA PRO A 136 17.39 18.55 7.58
C PRO A 136 17.31 17.03 7.61
N MET A 137 18.37 16.38 8.10
CA MET A 137 18.44 14.91 8.20
C MET A 137 17.63 14.33 9.38
N ARG A 138 17.08 15.18 10.27
CA ARG A 138 16.37 14.79 11.49
C ARG A 138 15.60 15.98 12.05
N GLY A 139 14.77 15.73 13.06
CA GLY A 139 14.08 16.78 13.82
C GLY A 139 12.59 16.90 13.51
N HIS A 140 12.10 16.27 12.43
CA HIS A 140 10.69 16.21 12.11
C HIS A 140 10.40 14.94 11.26
N PRO A 141 9.25 14.23 11.46
CA PRO A 141 8.90 13.04 10.67
C PRO A 141 8.88 13.32 9.16
N VAL A 142 8.41 14.49 8.73
CA VAL A 142 8.41 14.89 7.32
C VAL A 142 9.82 14.96 6.73
N PHE A 143 10.84 15.39 7.47
CA PHE A 143 12.21 15.44 6.95
C PHE A 143 12.77 14.03 6.69
N LEU A 144 12.45 13.08 7.59
CA LEU A 144 12.80 11.68 7.39
C LEU A 144 12.11 11.12 6.15
N ALA A 145 10.80 11.39 6.00
CA ALA A 145 10.02 11.00 4.84
C ALA A 145 10.61 11.59 3.55
N GLN A 146 10.98 12.88 3.52
CA GLN A 146 11.59 13.51 2.35
C GLN A 146 12.88 12.77 1.91
N HIS A 147 13.72 12.37 2.85
CA HIS A 147 14.93 11.61 2.51
C HIS A 147 14.61 10.18 2.09
N ALA A 148 13.71 9.50 2.78
CA ALA A 148 13.30 8.13 2.46
C ALA A 148 12.68 8.02 1.07
N THR A 149 11.80 8.99 0.73
CA THR A 149 11.01 8.94 -0.50
C THR A 149 11.65 9.64 -1.70
N GLY A 150 12.82 10.27 -1.53
CA GLY A 150 13.46 10.98 -2.62
C GLY A 150 12.90 12.37 -2.91
N CYS A 151 12.20 12.96 -1.96
CA CYS A 151 11.62 14.31 -2.04
C CYS A 151 12.42 15.35 -1.23
N CYS A 152 13.72 15.13 -0.98
CA CYS A 152 14.52 16.02 -0.14
C CYS A 152 15.15 17.21 -0.89
N CYS A 153 15.19 17.18 -2.22
CA CYS A 153 15.73 18.25 -3.07
C CYS A 153 15.29 18.09 -4.53
N ARG A 154 15.49 19.10 -5.36
CA ARG A 154 15.06 19.10 -6.76
C ARG A 154 15.77 18.02 -7.59
N GLY A 155 17.05 17.80 -7.36
CA GLY A 155 17.79 16.71 -8.01
C GLY A 155 17.24 15.32 -7.66
N CYS A 156 16.78 15.13 -6.41
CA CYS A 156 16.14 13.88 -6.00
C CYS A 156 14.75 13.74 -6.60
N LEU A 157 13.94 14.80 -6.66
CA LEU A 157 12.66 14.80 -7.35
C LEU A 157 12.79 14.42 -8.82
N TYR A 158 13.78 14.98 -9.51
CA TYR A 158 14.05 14.58 -10.90
C TYR A 158 14.41 13.11 -11.03
N LYS A 159 15.34 12.64 -10.19
CA LYS A 159 15.83 11.26 -10.24
C LYS A 159 14.74 10.22 -9.97
N TRP A 160 13.93 10.43 -8.94
CA TRP A 160 13.01 9.42 -8.41
C TRP A 160 11.57 9.58 -8.90
N HIS A 161 11.13 10.81 -9.14
CA HIS A 161 9.75 11.16 -9.48
C HIS A 161 9.60 11.71 -10.90
N ARG A 162 10.73 11.96 -11.61
CA ARG A 162 10.75 12.57 -12.95
C ARG A 162 10.14 13.97 -12.99
N ILE A 163 10.17 14.69 -11.88
CA ILE A 163 9.74 16.09 -11.80
C ILE A 163 10.96 16.97 -12.17
N PRO A 164 10.88 17.80 -13.22
CA PRO A 164 12.00 18.60 -13.70
C PRO A 164 12.57 19.53 -12.61
N ALA A 165 13.88 19.67 -12.58
CA ALA A 165 14.56 20.71 -11.81
C ALA A 165 14.39 22.09 -12.48
N GLU A 166 14.67 23.16 -11.74
CA GLU A 166 14.72 24.54 -12.26
C GLU A 166 13.38 25.12 -12.78
N VAL A 167 12.28 24.38 -12.61
CA VAL A 167 10.91 24.82 -12.93
C VAL A 167 10.11 24.84 -11.64
N GLN A 168 9.34 25.89 -11.41
CA GLN A 168 8.46 25.95 -10.23
C GLN A 168 7.49 24.75 -10.23
N LEU A 169 7.31 24.11 -9.06
CA LEU A 169 6.33 23.03 -8.94
C LEU A 169 4.90 23.55 -9.08
N THR A 170 4.09 22.85 -9.87
CA THR A 170 2.64 23.09 -9.91
C THR A 170 1.99 22.70 -8.59
N GLU A 171 0.75 23.11 -8.36
CA GLU A 171 -0.01 22.72 -7.17
C GLU A 171 -0.22 21.20 -7.13
N GLU A 172 -0.53 20.57 -8.27
CA GLU A 172 -0.70 19.12 -8.38
C GLU A 172 0.61 18.37 -8.06
N GLN A 173 1.76 18.91 -8.48
CA GLN A 173 3.05 18.31 -8.15
C GLN A 173 3.38 18.44 -6.65
N GLN A 174 3.01 19.58 -6.04
CA GLN A 174 3.18 19.77 -4.60
C GLN A 174 2.28 18.81 -3.82
N GLU A 175 1.02 18.65 -4.21
CA GLU A 175 0.09 17.72 -3.59
C GLU A 175 0.56 16.28 -3.74
N TYR A 176 0.96 15.87 -4.95
CA TYR A 176 1.56 14.55 -5.18
C TYR A 176 2.74 14.27 -4.23
N ILE A 177 3.64 15.25 -4.05
CA ILE A 177 4.79 15.09 -3.14
C ILE A 177 4.30 14.90 -1.70
N VAL A 178 3.33 15.70 -1.26
CA VAL A 178 2.74 15.57 0.08
C VAL A 178 2.13 14.19 0.28
N ASP A 179 1.38 13.67 -0.70
CA ASP A 179 0.78 12.33 -0.65
C ASP A 179 1.84 11.23 -0.55
N VAL A 180 2.93 11.32 -1.31
CA VAL A 180 4.06 10.38 -1.19
C VAL A 180 4.68 10.41 0.21
N LEU A 181 4.85 11.62 0.80
CA LEU A 181 5.41 11.78 2.14
C LEU A 181 4.49 11.16 3.20
N MET A 182 3.19 11.45 3.12
CA MET A 182 2.21 10.96 4.07
C MET A 182 2.04 9.44 3.98
N ALA A 183 1.96 8.88 2.77
CA ALA A 183 1.89 7.44 2.58
C ALA A 183 3.10 6.71 3.21
N TRP A 184 4.31 7.27 3.10
CA TRP A 184 5.48 6.70 3.77
C TRP A 184 5.40 6.83 5.29
N ILE A 185 4.98 8.00 5.82
CA ILE A 185 4.84 8.24 7.27
C ILE A 185 3.82 7.28 7.86
N GLU A 186 2.66 7.10 7.24
CA GLU A 186 1.62 6.18 7.69
C GLU A 186 2.09 4.72 7.70
N ARG A 187 2.83 4.29 6.67
CA ARG A 187 3.43 2.94 6.65
C ARG A 187 4.41 2.73 7.79
N GLU A 188 5.28 3.69 8.04
CA GLU A 188 6.25 3.60 9.14
C GLU A 188 5.55 3.68 10.50
N TYR A 189 4.55 4.55 10.65
CA TYR A 189 3.75 4.66 11.86
C TYR A 189 3.05 3.34 12.19
N ASN A 190 2.35 2.74 11.22
CA ASN A 190 1.61 1.48 11.40
C ASN A 190 2.52 0.26 11.67
N ARG A 191 3.81 0.34 11.33
CA ARG A 191 4.79 -0.71 11.67
C ARG A 191 5.24 -0.65 13.13
N ASN A 192 5.16 0.53 13.74
CA ASN A 192 5.69 0.80 15.08
C ASN A 192 4.59 1.13 16.10
N ALA A 193 3.32 1.16 15.68
CA ALA A 193 2.15 1.32 16.53
C ALA A 193 1.57 -0.03 16.92
#